data_f9a9e14cb7a8478cbba9b85d71aab325
#
_entry.id   f9a9e14cb7a8478cbba9b85d71aab325
#
_cell.length_a   1.000
_cell.length_b   1.000
_cell.length_c   1.000
_cell.angle_alpha   90.00
_cell.angle_beta   90.00
_cell.angle_gamma   90.00
#
_symmetry.space_group_name_H-M   'P 1'
#
loop_
_entity.id
_entity.type
_entity.pdbx_description
1 polymer ?
#
loop_
_entity_poly.entity_id
_entity_poly.type
_entity_poly.pdbx_seq_one_letter_code
_entity_poly.pdbx_strand_id
1 'polypeptide(L)'
;PNIKFSSDFIIGYPGETEEDFNQTLSLIEKVKFINSYSFVYSSRPGTPASKLDDVDLEIAKKRLSKLQAILVKNNSTYKEGFLGKSTEVLFENKLDNQNKYFGRDKFLNSVIVESKKNLTGQILDIKIDAFNHNSLFGKILSNETRNFAA
;
A
#
# COMPACT_ATOMS: atom_id res chain seq x y z
N PRO A 1 -17.38 -8.31 -5.77
CA PRO A 1 -16.07 -8.34 -6.44
C PRO A 1 -14.95 -8.17 -5.42
N ASN A 2 -13.88 -8.95 -5.57
CA ASN A 2 -12.74 -8.88 -4.64
C ASN A 2 -11.72 -7.83 -5.13
N ILE A 3 -12.20 -6.61 -5.38
CA ILE A 3 -11.39 -5.47 -5.83
C ILE A 3 -10.88 -4.74 -4.60
N LYS A 4 -9.63 -4.26 -4.68
CA LYS A 4 -9.00 -3.37 -3.71
C LYS A 4 -8.64 -2.06 -4.39
N PHE A 5 -8.73 -0.97 -3.65
CA PHE A 5 -8.47 0.37 -4.18
C PHE A 5 -7.20 0.95 -3.55
N SER A 6 -6.46 1.66 -4.37
CA SER A 6 -5.39 2.57 -3.96
C SER A 6 -5.65 3.96 -4.55
N SER A 7 -5.10 5.00 -3.94
CA SER A 7 -5.23 6.36 -4.45
C SER A 7 -4.09 7.23 -3.94
N ASP A 8 -3.83 8.31 -4.66
CA ASP A 8 -2.96 9.38 -4.21
C ASP A 8 -3.82 10.54 -3.69
N PHE A 9 -3.46 11.07 -2.52
CA PHE A 9 -4.17 12.17 -1.89
C PHE A 9 -3.28 13.40 -1.82
N ILE A 10 -3.79 14.53 -2.30
CA ILE A 10 -3.15 15.84 -2.16
C ILE A 10 -3.99 16.67 -1.21
N ILE A 11 -3.41 17.08 -0.09
CA ILE A 11 -4.07 17.83 0.98
C ILE A 11 -3.60 19.27 0.97
N GLY A 12 -4.49 20.19 1.30
CA GLY A 12 -4.19 21.63 1.27
C GLY A 12 -4.13 22.18 -0.14
N TYR A 13 -4.90 21.61 -1.08
CA TYR A 13 -5.09 22.22 -2.40
C TYR A 13 -5.71 23.62 -2.22
N PRO A 14 -5.28 24.62 -2.98
CA PRO A 14 -5.83 25.99 -2.87
C PRO A 14 -7.35 26.01 -2.88
N GLY A 15 -7.93 26.62 -1.85
CA GLY A 15 -9.38 26.66 -1.65
C GLY A 15 -9.98 25.46 -0.89
N GLU A 16 -9.18 24.44 -0.51
CA GLU A 16 -9.67 23.31 0.30
C GLU A 16 -10.19 23.82 1.66
N THR A 17 -11.49 23.66 1.87
CA THR A 17 -12.14 23.99 3.14
C THR A 17 -12.00 22.85 4.17
N GLU A 18 -12.39 23.11 5.42
CA GLU A 18 -12.46 22.05 6.43
C GLU A 18 -13.55 21.03 6.09
N GLU A 19 -14.63 21.46 5.46
CA GLU A 19 -15.71 20.56 4.99
C GLU A 19 -15.21 19.63 3.88
N ASP A 20 -14.48 20.14 2.88
CA ASP A 20 -13.89 19.32 1.81
C ASP A 20 -12.93 18.28 2.38
N PHE A 21 -12.10 18.68 3.34
CA PHE A 21 -11.20 17.77 4.01
C PHE A 21 -11.95 16.68 4.79
N ASN A 22 -13.02 17.01 5.51
CA ASN A 22 -13.85 16.04 6.23
C ASN A 22 -14.57 15.07 5.28
N GLN A 23 -15.00 15.53 4.09
CA GLN A 23 -15.55 14.67 3.05
C GLN A 23 -14.49 13.70 2.51
N THR A 24 -13.24 14.15 2.34
CA THR A 24 -12.11 13.28 1.97
C THR A 24 -11.86 12.19 3.02
N LEU A 25 -11.86 12.54 4.32
CA LEU A 25 -11.74 11.54 5.39
C LEU A 25 -12.89 10.53 5.36
N SER A 26 -14.13 11.00 5.19
CA SER A 26 -15.31 10.13 5.08
C SER A 26 -15.19 9.14 3.90
N LEU A 27 -14.68 9.61 2.76
CA LEU A 27 -14.42 8.74 1.61
C LEU A 27 -13.40 7.66 1.94
N ILE A 28 -12.28 8.01 2.59
CA ILE A 28 -11.22 7.07 2.97
C ILE A 28 -11.75 5.99 3.93
N GLU A 29 -12.57 6.39 4.89
CA GLU A 29 -13.19 5.45 5.85
C GLU A 29 -14.19 4.49 5.19
N LYS A 30 -14.95 4.96 4.19
CA LYS A 30 -15.92 4.14 3.45
C LYS A 30 -15.25 3.17 2.49
N VAL A 31 -14.28 3.64 1.70
CA VAL A 31 -13.62 2.86 0.64
C VAL A 31 -12.57 1.90 1.21
N LYS A 32 -11.91 2.27 2.32
CA LYS A 32 -10.85 1.49 2.98
C LYS A 32 -9.70 1.18 2.02
N PHE A 33 -9.12 2.23 1.44
CA PHE A 33 -7.95 2.11 0.56
C PHE A 33 -6.84 1.30 1.23
N ILE A 34 -6.23 0.39 0.48
CA ILE A 34 -5.21 -0.55 1.00
C ILE A 34 -3.79 -0.03 0.88
N ASN A 35 -3.49 0.69 -0.20
CA ASN A 35 -2.22 1.37 -0.44
C ASN A 35 -2.51 2.77 -0.94
N SER A 36 -1.95 3.78 -0.31
CA SER A 36 -2.19 5.15 -0.72
C SER A 36 -0.99 6.02 -0.36
N TYR A 37 -0.65 6.91 -1.28
CA TYR A 37 0.29 7.98 -1.02
C TYR A 37 -0.46 9.25 -0.69
N SER A 38 0.14 10.10 0.14
CA SER A 38 -0.49 11.36 0.53
C SER A 38 0.56 12.45 0.73
N PHE A 39 0.28 13.63 0.22
CA PHE A 39 1.21 14.75 0.16
C PHE A 39 0.48 16.05 0.49
N VAL A 40 1.21 17.02 1.03
CA VAL A 40 0.74 18.40 1.01
C VAL A 40 0.86 18.92 -0.42
N TYR A 41 -0.12 19.71 -0.85
CA TYR A 41 -0.06 20.41 -2.13
C TYR A 41 1.25 21.21 -2.25
N SER A 42 1.85 21.15 -3.41
CA SER A 42 3.03 21.94 -3.77
C SER A 42 2.75 22.69 -5.07
N SER A 43 2.76 24.00 -4.99
CA SER A 43 2.49 24.87 -6.14
C SER A 43 3.44 24.58 -7.31
N ARG A 44 2.89 24.51 -8.52
CA ARG A 44 3.66 24.29 -9.75
C ARG A 44 3.53 25.51 -10.66
N PRO A 45 4.62 26.17 -11.00
CA PRO A 45 4.58 27.33 -11.89
C PRO A 45 3.84 27.04 -13.19
N GLY A 46 3.02 28.00 -13.64
CA GLY A 46 2.26 27.87 -14.88
C GLY A 46 0.91 27.15 -14.77
N THR A 47 0.58 26.58 -13.61
CA THR A 47 -0.75 25.98 -13.39
C THR A 47 -1.76 27.04 -12.92
N PRO A 48 -3.09 26.86 -13.20
CA PRO A 48 -4.11 27.73 -12.63
C PRO A 48 -4.07 27.79 -11.10
N ALA A 49 -3.83 26.65 -10.44
CA ALA A 49 -3.77 26.55 -8.98
C ALA A 49 -2.65 27.39 -8.36
N SER A 50 -1.53 27.60 -9.06
CA SER A 50 -0.43 28.42 -8.55
C SER A 50 -0.74 29.93 -8.44
N LYS A 51 -1.93 30.34 -8.90
CA LYS A 51 -2.41 31.72 -8.82
C LYS A 51 -3.46 31.93 -7.72
N LEU A 52 -3.81 30.86 -7.03
CA LEU A 52 -4.77 30.88 -5.94
C LEU A 52 -4.05 30.97 -4.59
N ASP A 53 -4.77 31.43 -3.58
CA ASP A 53 -4.24 31.51 -2.22
C ASP A 53 -4.05 30.12 -1.65
N ASP A 54 -2.84 29.83 -1.19
CA ASP A 54 -2.51 28.54 -0.56
C ASP A 54 -3.23 28.37 0.78
N VAL A 55 -3.57 27.17 1.12
CA VAL A 55 -3.97 26.79 2.49
C VAL A 55 -2.75 26.95 3.41
N ASP A 56 -2.97 27.48 4.61
CA ASP A 56 -1.91 27.59 5.63
C ASP A 56 -1.17 26.27 5.80
N LEU A 57 0.16 26.32 5.74
CA LEU A 57 1.01 25.13 5.75
C LEU A 57 0.84 24.28 7.02
N GLU A 58 0.63 24.91 8.19
CA GLU A 58 0.44 24.20 9.45
C GLU A 58 -0.93 23.52 9.49
N ILE A 59 -1.95 24.12 8.89
CA ILE A 59 -3.27 23.50 8.70
C ILE A 59 -3.13 22.29 7.76
N ALA A 60 -2.48 22.46 6.62
CA ALA A 60 -2.28 21.38 5.65
C ALA A 60 -1.48 20.19 6.24
N LYS A 61 -0.42 20.46 7.02
CA LYS A 61 0.34 19.42 7.74
C LYS A 61 -0.52 18.67 8.78
N LYS A 62 -1.33 19.38 9.55
CA LYS A 62 -2.24 18.75 10.52
C LYS A 62 -3.27 17.87 9.84
N ARG A 63 -3.87 18.34 8.75
CA ARG A 63 -4.79 17.56 7.91
C ARG A 63 -4.11 16.32 7.35
N LEU A 64 -2.91 16.46 6.79
CA LEU A 64 -2.12 15.35 6.25
C LEU A 64 -1.85 14.29 7.33
N SER A 65 -1.41 14.70 8.52
CA SER A 65 -1.17 13.78 9.63
C SER A 65 -2.43 13.00 10.05
N LYS A 66 -3.57 13.68 10.14
CA LYS A 66 -4.87 13.06 10.46
C LYS A 66 -5.27 12.03 9.39
N LEU A 67 -5.13 12.39 8.11
CA LEU A 67 -5.43 11.50 6.99
C LEU A 67 -4.51 10.28 7.00
N GLN A 68 -3.20 10.46 7.17
CA GLN A 68 -2.21 9.38 7.22
C GLN A 68 -2.49 8.39 8.35
N ALA A 69 -2.92 8.86 9.51
CA ALA A 69 -3.29 7.98 10.63
C ALA A 69 -4.43 7.01 10.25
N ILE A 70 -5.44 7.48 9.51
CA ILE A 70 -6.55 6.63 9.02
C ILE A 70 -6.06 5.66 7.96
N LEU A 71 -5.23 6.10 7.00
CA LEU A 71 -4.67 5.24 5.95
C LEU A 71 -3.80 4.12 6.55
N VAL A 72 -2.95 4.44 7.53
CA VAL A 72 -2.12 3.45 8.25
C VAL A 72 -2.99 2.42 8.96
N LYS A 73 -4.05 2.86 9.65
CA LYS A 73 -5.00 1.96 10.29
C LYS A 73 -5.69 1.03 9.29
N ASN A 74 -6.17 1.58 8.16
CA ASN A 74 -6.82 0.78 7.12
C ASN A 74 -5.87 -0.26 6.53
N ASN A 75 -4.62 0.13 6.22
CA ASN A 75 -3.60 -0.78 5.70
C ASN A 75 -3.25 -1.88 6.71
N SER A 76 -3.09 -1.54 7.99
CA SER A 76 -2.81 -2.51 9.05
C SER A 76 -3.94 -3.54 9.18
N THR A 77 -5.19 -3.08 9.28
CA THR A 77 -6.38 -3.96 9.34
C THR A 77 -6.49 -4.85 8.10
N TYR A 78 -6.19 -4.30 6.92
CA TYR A 78 -6.17 -5.07 5.68
C TYR A 78 -5.12 -6.18 5.71
N LYS A 79 -3.88 -5.88 6.12
CA LYS A 79 -2.80 -6.86 6.22
C LYS A 79 -3.04 -7.91 7.30
N GLU A 80 -3.60 -7.52 8.44
CA GLU A 80 -4.03 -8.45 9.49
C GLU A 80 -4.99 -9.51 8.95
N GLY A 81 -5.85 -9.13 8.03
CA GLY A 81 -6.78 -10.05 7.36
C GLY A 81 -6.11 -11.17 6.53
N PHE A 82 -4.80 -11.11 6.30
CA PHE A 82 -4.03 -12.18 5.65
C PHE A 82 -3.47 -13.21 6.62
N LEU A 83 -3.38 -12.92 7.91
CA LEU A 83 -2.82 -13.86 8.89
C LEU A 83 -3.54 -15.21 8.85
N GLY A 84 -2.75 -16.28 8.74
CA GLY A 84 -3.23 -17.66 8.64
C GLY A 84 -3.81 -18.05 7.29
N LYS A 85 -3.97 -17.11 6.34
CA LYS A 85 -4.44 -17.37 4.98
C LYS A 85 -3.28 -17.56 4.01
N SER A 86 -3.59 -18.14 2.87
CA SER A 86 -2.64 -18.26 1.75
C SER A 86 -2.96 -17.23 0.65
N THR A 87 -1.90 -16.83 -0.03
CA THR A 87 -1.98 -15.99 -1.24
C THR A 87 -0.93 -16.44 -2.23
N GLU A 88 -1.25 -16.30 -3.51
CA GLU A 88 -0.33 -16.57 -4.62
C GLU A 88 0.62 -15.37 -4.76
N VAL A 89 1.93 -15.66 -4.88
CA VAL A 89 2.99 -14.65 -4.91
C VAL A 89 3.93 -14.92 -6.08
N LEU A 90 4.11 -13.92 -6.93
CA LEU A 90 5.18 -13.88 -7.93
C LEU A 90 6.45 -13.33 -7.27
N PHE A 91 7.50 -14.13 -7.21
CA PHE A 91 8.80 -13.72 -6.68
C PHE A 91 9.62 -13.00 -7.74
N GLU A 92 9.98 -11.75 -7.45
CA GLU A 92 10.66 -10.84 -8.40
C GLU A 92 12.19 -10.91 -8.24
N ASN A 93 12.67 -10.90 -7.00
CA ASN A 93 14.12 -10.86 -6.73
C ASN A 93 14.50 -11.46 -5.37
N LYS A 94 15.77 -11.83 -5.26
CA LYS A 94 16.41 -12.15 -3.99
C LYS A 94 16.85 -10.86 -3.30
N LEU A 95 16.61 -10.76 -1.99
CA LEU A 95 17.14 -9.65 -1.18
C LEU A 95 18.62 -9.89 -0.88
N ASP A 96 19.42 -8.80 -0.97
CA ASP A 96 20.85 -8.88 -0.82
C ASP A 96 21.30 -9.48 0.52
N ASN A 97 22.34 -10.32 0.47
CA ASN A 97 22.99 -10.96 1.62
C ASN A 97 22.10 -11.79 2.56
N GLN A 98 20.93 -12.18 2.11
CA GLN A 98 19.98 -12.98 2.89
C GLN A 98 19.39 -14.11 2.03
N ASN A 99 18.97 -15.22 2.69
CA ASN A 99 18.16 -16.26 2.03
C ASN A 99 16.69 -15.84 1.99
N LYS A 100 16.41 -14.56 1.68
CA LYS A 100 15.09 -13.97 1.58
C LYS A 100 14.79 -13.56 0.16
N TYR A 101 13.56 -13.80 -0.23
CA TYR A 101 13.03 -13.45 -1.53
C TYR A 101 11.86 -12.50 -1.37
N PHE A 102 11.84 -11.49 -2.23
CA PHE A 102 10.77 -10.52 -2.36
C PHE A 102 9.88 -10.90 -3.54
N GLY A 103 8.59 -10.78 -3.34
CA GLY A 103 7.59 -10.96 -4.38
C GLY A 103 6.35 -10.12 -4.11
N ARG A 104 5.38 -10.24 -5.01
CA ARG A 104 4.09 -9.55 -4.91
C ARG A 104 2.94 -10.51 -5.12
N ASP A 105 1.87 -10.30 -4.35
CA ASP A 105 0.60 -10.96 -4.59
C ASP A 105 -0.24 -10.20 -5.65
N LYS A 106 -1.39 -10.74 -6.00
CA LYS A 106 -2.33 -10.14 -6.97
C LYS A 106 -2.87 -8.76 -6.59
N PHE A 107 -2.70 -8.34 -5.34
CA PHE A 107 -3.07 -7.00 -4.85
C PHE A 107 -1.84 -6.09 -4.69
N LEU A 108 -0.69 -6.50 -5.24
CA LEU A 108 0.59 -5.81 -5.15
C LEU A 108 1.14 -5.67 -3.71
N ASN A 109 0.66 -6.50 -2.78
CA ASN A 109 1.29 -6.55 -1.46
C ASN A 109 2.70 -7.10 -1.58
N SER A 110 3.65 -6.42 -0.94
CA SER A 110 5.01 -6.92 -0.76
C SER A 110 4.99 -8.16 0.13
N VAL A 111 5.55 -9.26 -0.34
CA VAL A 111 5.66 -10.53 0.42
C VAL A 111 7.12 -10.95 0.49
N ILE A 112 7.59 -11.29 1.68
CA ILE A 112 8.97 -11.73 1.93
C ILE A 112 8.93 -13.15 2.49
N VAL A 113 9.72 -14.03 1.88
CA VAL A 113 9.82 -15.44 2.26
C VAL A 113 11.28 -15.87 2.37
N GLU A 114 11.60 -16.67 3.36
CA GLU A 114 12.93 -17.30 3.47
C GLU A 114 12.96 -18.62 2.68
N SER A 115 14.02 -18.81 1.88
CA SER A 115 14.22 -20.03 1.11
C SER A 115 15.70 -20.28 0.81
N LYS A 116 16.12 -21.55 0.88
CA LYS A 116 17.42 -22.01 0.39
C LYS A 116 17.42 -22.21 -1.13
N LYS A 117 16.24 -22.35 -1.74
CA LYS A 117 16.08 -22.51 -3.19
C LYS A 117 15.88 -21.13 -3.83
N ASN A 118 16.27 -21.01 -5.09
CA ASN A 118 15.97 -19.79 -5.86
C ASN A 118 14.47 -19.75 -6.17
N LEU A 119 13.81 -18.65 -5.76
CA LEU A 119 12.38 -18.43 -6.02
C LEU A 119 12.12 -17.43 -7.15
N THR A 120 13.15 -16.71 -7.62
CA THR A 120 12.98 -15.65 -8.62
C THR A 120 12.29 -16.17 -9.88
N GLY A 121 11.25 -15.47 -10.34
CA GLY A 121 10.43 -15.83 -11.49
C GLY A 121 9.37 -16.92 -11.20
N GLN A 122 9.30 -17.43 -9.98
CA GLN A 122 8.31 -18.45 -9.61
C GLN A 122 7.05 -17.83 -9.02
N ILE A 123 5.92 -18.46 -9.29
CA ILE A 123 4.64 -18.16 -8.65
C ILE A 123 4.33 -19.30 -7.68
N LEU A 124 4.19 -18.98 -6.40
CA LEU A 124 4.00 -19.96 -5.33
C LEU A 124 2.88 -19.52 -4.37
N ASP A 125 2.19 -20.50 -3.79
CA ASP A 125 1.25 -20.27 -2.71
C ASP A 125 1.98 -20.09 -1.38
N ILE A 126 1.77 -18.95 -0.74
CA ILE A 126 2.43 -18.56 0.51
C ILE A 126 1.39 -18.45 1.62
N LYS A 127 1.59 -19.20 2.71
CA LYS A 127 0.84 -19.03 3.95
C LYS A 127 1.44 -17.86 4.72
N ILE A 128 0.63 -16.83 4.97
CA ILE A 128 1.07 -15.63 5.69
C ILE A 128 1.00 -15.88 7.19
N ASP A 129 2.10 -15.65 7.90
CA ASP A 129 2.22 -15.85 9.35
C ASP A 129 2.55 -14.58 10.12
N ALA A 130 3.01 -13.52 9.44
CA ALA A 130 3.30 -12.23 10.04
C ALA A 130 3.15 -11.09 9.03
N PHE A 131 3.08 -9.85 9.54
CA PHE A 131 3.15 -8.65 8.72
C PHE A 131 3.80 -7.49 9.49
N ASN A 132 4.28 -6.50 8.75
CA ASN A 132 4.64 -5.18 9.27
C ASN A 132 4.02 -4.08 8.40
N HIS A 133 4.39 -2.82 8.66
CA HIS A 133 3.87 -1.69 7.88
C HIS A 133 4.08 -1.86 6.36
N ASN A 134 5.19 -2.43 5.91
CA ASN A 134 5.56 -2.50 4.49
C ASN A 134 5.23 -3.85 3.84
N SER A 135 5.33 -4.97 4.58
CA SER A 135 5.35 -6.30 3.98
C SER A 135 4.55 -7.32 4.77
N LEU A 136 4.10 -8.35 4.05
CA LEU A 136 3.64 -9.62 4.59
C LEU A 136 4.84 -10.58 4.65
N PHE A 137 4.82 -11.49 5.61
CA PHE A 137 5.82 -12.56 5.77
C PHE A 137 5.11 -13.91 5.84
N GLY A 138 5.74 -14.92 5.29
CA GLY A 138 5.11 -16.22 5.28
C GLY A 138 6.04 -17.33 4.86
N LYS A 139 5.47 -18.53 4.67
CA LYS A 139 6.15 -19.75 4.31
C LYS A 139 5.51 -20.37 3.09
N ILE A 140 6.33 -20.99 2.26
CA ILE A 140 5.87 -21.73 1.10
C ILE A 140 4.97 -22.86 1.59
N LEU A 141 3.75 -22.94 1.06
CA LEU A 141 2.91 -24.12 1.22
C LEU A 141 3.53 -25.22 0.36
N SER A 142 3.82 -26.38 0.97
CA SER A 142 4.46 -27.49 0.28
C SER A 142 3.67 -27.90 -0.98
N ASN A 143 4.32 -27.73 -2.12
CA ASN A 143 4.16 -28.35 -3.43
C ASN A 143 2.82 -28.32 -4.14
N GLU A 144 2.71 -27.35 -5.07
CA GLU A 144 2.63 -27.70 -6.50
C GLU A 144 3.22 -26.52 -7.28
N THR A 145 4.43 -26.67 -7.80
CA THR A 145 5.02 -25.71 -8.73
C THR A 145 4.14 -25.70 -9.97
N ARG A 146 3.29 -24.69 -10.12
CA ARG A 146 2.61 -24.44 -11.39
C ARG A 146 3.64 -23.87 -12.36
N ASN A 147 4.31 -24.75 -13.10
CA ASN A 147 5.12 -24.35 -14.23
C ASN A 147 4.16 -23.84 -15.31
N PHE A 148 4.07 -22.54 -15.47
CA PHE A 148 3.55 -21.97 -16.68
C PHE A 148 4.65 -22.11 -17.73
N ALA A 149 4.52 -23.14 -18.59
CA ALA A 149 5.30 -23.22 -19.81
C ALA A 149 5.03 -21.96 -20.65
N ALA A 150 6.10 -21.33 -21.13
CA ALA A 150 6.07 -20.22 -22.05
C ALA A 150 5.45 -20.63 -23.39
#